data_191d3ee0931e83ba6211142ac57b8243
#
_entry.id   191d3ee0931e83ba6211142ac57b8243
#
_cell.length_a   1.000
_cell.length_b   1.000
_cell.length_c   1.000
_cell.angle_alpha   90.00
_cell.angle_beta   90.00
_cell.angle_gamma   90.00
#
_symmetry.space_group_name_H-M   'P 1'
#
loop_
_entity.id
_entity.type
_entity.pdbx_description
1 polymer ?
#
loop_
_entity_poly.entity_id
_entity_poly.type
_entity_poly.pdbx_seq_one_letter_code
_entity_poly.pdbx_strand_id
1 'polypeptide(L)'
;MTTMVPVKDSEGTVTALLCIQRPIREMIQALLPYLMMIFVGVALIEILVCILATRFINKSIINPVEKVSKEALRFAKENTKSEPLGEISRYEVLKNLAGSIDFMETEMTSYIKNLTAVTAEKERIGAEISIAAQIQNDALPAVFPPFPDRHEFDIYASMDPARGVGGDFYNFFFIDDDHLALVMADVSGKGIPGALFMMVTNILITERTKIGGTPAEILSFVNERHCEHNKAEMFVTVWLGILEVSTGHLIYANAGHEDHTVYRNNKVFEIVKEKHGFVVGGMEGVRYKNFEMQLNKGDKLFLYTDGVPEATDKDDNMFGTDRMADALNIEPAAGPEQILKNVRKAVDEFVGDAEPFDDLTMMCLEYRGPELSEKPDDK
;
A
#
# COMPACT_ATOMS: atom_id res chain seq x y z
N MET A 1 -60.10 -78.27 21.13
CA MET A 1 -60.28 -78.14 22.57
C MET A 1 -61.33 -79.19 22.98
N THR A 2 -60.99 -80.07 23.88
CA THR A 2 -61.91 -81.12 24.33
C THR A 2 -62.30 -80.80 25.74
N THR A 3 -63.58 -80.59 25.99
CA THR A 3 -64.12 -80.36 27.31
C THR A 3 -64.76 -81.66 27.76
N MET A 4 -64.36 -82.22 28.87
CA MET A 4 -64.95 -83.41 29.48
C MET A 4 -65.86 -82.98 30.60
N VAL A 5 -67.09 -83.35 30.48
CA VAL A 5 -68.11 -83.08 31.54
C VAL A 5 -68.53 -84.46 32.13
N PRO A 6 -68.32 -84.64 33.42
CA PRO A 6 -68.76 -85.93 34.09
C PRO A 6 -70.28 -85.98 34.17
N VAL A 7 -70.88 -87.05 33.69
CA VAL A 7 -72.29 -87.39 33.86
C VAL A 7 -72.39 -88.24 35.11
N LYS A 8 -73.18 -87.72 36.10
CA LYS A 8 -73.38 -88.43 37.40
C LYS A 8 -74.76 -89.07 37.45
N ASP A 9 -74.86 -90.17 38.09
CA ASP A 9 -76.14 -90.80 38.40
C ASP A 9 -76.90 -90.09 39.59
N SER A 10 -78.06 -90.62 39.99
CA SER A 10 -78.86 -90.07 41.11
C SER A 10 -78.19 -90.21 42.50
N GLU A 11 -77.15 -91.01 42.63
CA GLU A 11 -76.31 -91.14 43.86
C GLU A 11 -75.00 -90.36 43.83
N GLY A 12 -74.77 -89.53 42.74
CA GLY A 12 -73.60 -88.64 42.62
C GLY A 12 -72.37 -89.30 42.02
N THR A 13 -72.44 -90.59 41.64
CA THR A 13 -71.32 -91.30 41.06
C THR A 13 -71.16 -91.07 39.57
N VAL A 14 -69.96 -90.77 39.07
CA VAL A 14 -69.68 -90.50 37.65
C VAL A 14 -69.82 -91.81 36.86
N THR A 15 -70.88 -91.87 36.05
CA THR A 15 -71.21 -93.06 35.23
C THR A 15 -70.73 -92.94 33.77
N ALA A 16 -70.50 -91.77 33.32
CA ALA A 16 -70.00 -91.49 31.97
C ALA A 16 -69.25 -90.13 31.87
N LEU A 17 -68.35 -89.98 30.91
CA LEU A 17 -67.71 -88.72 30.54
C LEU A 17 -68.21 -88.29 29.21
N LEU A 18 -68.92 -87.13 29.18
CA LEU A 18 -69.35 -86.55 27.93
C LEU A 18 -68.18 -85.73 27.40
N CYS A 19 -67.59 -86.21 26.32
CA CYS A 19 -66.51 -85.46 25.59
C CYS A 19 -67.12 -84.61 24.53
N ILE A 20 -67.10 -83.30 24.74
CA ILE A 20 -67.48 -82.33 23.70
C ILE A 20 -66.19 -81.88 23.02
N GLN A 21 -66.04 -82.22 21.79
CA GLN A 21 -64.86 -81.88 21.00
C GLN A 21 -65.29 -80.82 19.97
N ARG A 22 -64.84 -79.59 20.15
CA ARG A 22 -65.01 -78.55 19.11
C ARG A 22 -63.77 -78.58 18.19
N PRO A 23 -63.96 -78.67 16.87
CA PRO A 23 -62.81 -78.64 15.95
C PRO A 23 -62.10 -77.29 16.05
N ILE A 24 -60.77 -77.30 16.19
CA ILE A 24 -59.93 -76.15 16.31
C ILE A 24 -60.22 -75.14 15.17
N ARG A 25 -60.58 -75.72 14.01
CA ARG A 25 -60.91 -74.92 12.81
C ARG A 25 -62.13 -74.01 13.01
N GLU A 26 -63.16 -74.45 13.67
CA GLU A 26 -64.35 -73.64 13.97
C GLU A 26 -64.06 -72.53 14.97
N MET A 27 -63.20 -72.80 15.96
CA MET A 27 -62.77 -71.81 16.94
C MET A 27 -61.88 -70.71 16.33
N ILE A 28 -60.98 -71.13 15.41
CA ILE A 28 -60.16 -70.19 14.66
C ILE A 28 -61.06 -69.36 13.75
N GLN A 29 -61.99 -69.92 13.02
CA GLN A 29 -62.92 -69.16 12.16
C GLN A 29 -63.80 -68.19 12.93
N ALA A 30 -64.18 -68.51 14.16
CA ALA A 30 -64.92 -67.59 15.02
C ALA A 30 -64.09 -66.42 15.57
N LEU A 31 -62.79 -66.72 15.86
CA LEU A 31 -61.84 -65.63 16.37
C LEU A 31 -61.25 -64.79 15.30
N LEU A 32 -61.10 -65.32 14.06
CA LEU A 32 -60.45 -64.62 12.95
C LEU A 32 -61.01 -63.20 12.68
N PRO A 33 -62.35 -62.98 12.61
CA PRO A 33 -62.89 -61.63 12.38
C PRO A 33 -62.58 -60.65 13.50
N TYR A 34 -62.49 -61.10 14.75
CA TYR A 34 -62.13 -60.23 15.89
C TYR A 34 -60.63 -59.88 15.85
N LEU A 35 -59.79 -60.84 15.51
CA LEU A 35 -58.35 -60.60 15.32
C LEU A 35 -58.10 -59.63 14.17
N MET A 36 -58.78 -59.80 13.03
CA MET A 36 -58.75 -58.92 11.89
C MET A 36 -59.22 -57.49 12.26
N MET A 37 -60.30 -57.35 13.01
CA MET A 37 -60.80 -56.05 13.47
C MET A 37 -59.83 -55.36 14.40
N ILE A 38 -59.19 -56.10 15.35
CA ILE A 38 -58.15 -55.55 16.21
C ILE A 38 -56.94 -55.10 15.36
N PHE A 39 -56.47 -55.96 14.43
CA PHE A 39 -55.37 -55.65 13.55
C PHE A 39 -55.63 -54.38 12.70
N VAL A 40 -56.80 -54.26 12.09
CA VAL A 40 -57.18 -53.05 11.35
C VAL A 40 -57.28 -51.84 12.26
N GLY A 41 -57.82 -52.01 13.47
CA GLY A 41 -57.90 -50.90 14.44
C GLY A 41 -56.50 -50.40 14.84
N VAL A 42 -55.57 -51.29 15.13
CA VAL A 42 -54.16 -50.95 15.46
C VAL A 42 -53.48 -50.25 14.28
N ALA A 43 -53.63 -50.81 13.06
CA ALA A 43 -53.05 -50.18 11.85
C ALA A 43 -53.59 -48.75 11.59
N LEU A 44 -54.87 -48.53 11.81
CA LEU A 44 -55.47 -47.19 11.66
C LEU A 44 -54.93 -46.20 12.71
N ILE A 45 -54.74 -46.64 13.97
CA ILE A 45 -54.13 -45.84 15.02
C ILE A 45 -52.67 -45.52 14.69
N GLU A 46 -51.89 -46.52 14.23
CA GLU A 46 -50.51 -46.29 13.82
C GLU A 46 -50.38 -45.27 12.68
N ILE A 47 -51.25 -45.41 11.66
CA ILE A 47 -51.29 -44.42 10.53
C ILE A 47 -51.66 -43.02 11.04
N LEU A 48 -52.63 -42.89 11.93
CA LEU A 48 -53.01 -41.62 12.51
C LEU A 48 -51.89 -40.99 13.34
N VAL A 49 -51.24 -41.81 14.17
CA VAL A 49 -50.08 -41.34 14.98
C VAL A 49 -48.91 -40.88 14.07
N CYS A 50 -48.60 -41.68 13.01
CA CYS A 50 -47.59 -41.27 12.02
C CYS A 50 -47.92 -39.95 11.34
N ILE A 51 -49.18 -39.74 10.89
CA ILE A 51 -49.62 -38.50 10.29
C ILE A 51 -49.48 -37.32 11.26
N LEU A 52 -49.93 -37.48 12.49
CA LEU A 52 -49.84 -36.46 13.53
C LEU A 52 -48.37 -36.14 13.88
N ALA A 53 -47.53 -37.16 14.06
CA ALA A 53 -46.11 -36.98 14.33
C ALA A 53 -45.39 -36.27 13.16
N THR A 54 -45.63 -36.70 11.93
CA THR A 54 -45.07 -36.04 10.72
C THR A 54 -45.48 -34.59 10.61
N ARG A 55 -46.77 -34.27 10.81
CA ARG A 55 -47.27 -32.89 10.82
C ARG A 55 -46.64 -32.06 11.95
N PHE A 56 -46.50 -32.64 13.12
CA PHE A 56 -45.86 -32.01 14.25
C PHE A 56 -44.38 -31.70 13.97
N ILE A 57 -43.60 -32.68 13.50
CA ILE A 57 -42.17 -32.51 13.16
C ILE A 57 -42.01 -31.46 12.06
N ASN A 58 -42.79 -31.54 10.98
CA ASN A 58 -42.69 -30.58 9.89
C ASN A 58 -42.99 -29.15 10.35
N LYS A 59 -44.05 -28.94 11.12
CA LYS A 59 -44.45 -27.61 11.58
C LYS A 59 -43.51 -27.05 12.66
N SER A 60 -42.99 -27.89 13.54
CA SER A 60 -42.27 -27.46 14.72
C SER A 60 -40.74 -27.40 14.54
N ILE A 61 -40.22 -28.16 13.57
CA ILE A 61 -38.77 -28.31 13.38
C ILE A 61 -38.37 -28.01 11.93
N ILE A 62 -38.91 -28.74 10.94
CA ILE A 62 -38.42 -28.68 9.56
C ILE A 62 -38.66 -27.30 8.96
N ASN A 63 -39.92 -26.80 8.98
CA ASN A 63 -40.27 -25.51 8.40
C ASN A 63 -39.47 -24.31 9.01
N PRO A 64 -39.29 -24.20 10.34
CA PRO A 64 -38.43 -23.19 10.93
C PRO A 64 -36.97 -23.27 10.47
N VAL A 65 -36.37 -24.48 10.44
CA VAL A 65 -35.00 -24.67 9.98
C VAL A 65 -34.85 -24.29 8.50
N GLU A 66 -35.80 -24.68 7.67
CA GLU A 66 -35.81 -24.32 6.23
C GLU A 66 -35.89 -22.79 6.03
N LYS A 67 -36.67 -22.08 6.83
CA LYS A 67 -36.74 -20.62 6.77
C LYS A 67 -35.39 -19.98 7.13
N VAL A 68 -34.76 -20.41 8.21
CA VAL A 68 -33.44 -19.92 8.63
C VAL A 68 -32.39 -20.21 7.54
N SER A 69 -32.40 -21.42 6.99
CA SER A 69 -31.46 -21.81 5.93
C SER A 69 -31.66 -21.00 4.66
N LYS A 70 -32.89 -20.75 4.24
CA LYS A 70 -33.20 -19.92 3.07
C LYS A 70 -32.75 -18.49 3.28
N GLU A 71 -32.95 -17.94 4.47
CA GLU A 71 -32.51 -16.58 4.77
C GLU A 71 -31.00 -16.45 4.78
N ALA A 72 -30.28 -17.35 5.45
CA ALA A 72 -28.83 -17.38 5.41
C ALA A 72 -28.25 -17.49 4.00
N LEU A 73 -28.86 -18.32 3.15
CA LEU A 73 -28.48 -18.44 1.72
C LEU A 73 -28.80 -17.17 0.91
N ARG A 74 -29.93 -16.53 1.19
CA ARG A 74 -30.29 -15.26 0.55
C ARG A 74 -29.28 -14.18 0.92
N PHE A 75 -28.99 -14.02 2.22
CA PHE A 75 -28.00 -13.05 2.72
C PHE A 75 -26.64 -13.28 2.09
N ALA A 76 -26.17 -14.52 2.00
CA ALA A 76 -24.89 -14.86 1.39
C ALA A 76 -24.79 -14.47 -0.10
N LYS A 77 -25.94 -14.38 -0.81
CA LYS A 77 -25.99 -14.00 -2.23
C LYS A 77 -26.15 -12.48 -2.42
N GLU A 78 -27.00 -11.87 -1.63
CA GLU A 78 -27.45 -10.50 -1.84
C GLU A 78 -26.74 -9.48 -0.95
N ASN A 79 -26.09 -9.91 0.13
CA ASN A 79 -25.46 -9.08 1.15
C ASN A 79 -26.38 -7.98 1.72
N THR A 80 -27.70 -8.24 1.70
CA THR A 80 -28.70 -7.30 2.20
C THR A 80 -29.46 -7.91 3.37
N LYS A 81 -29.59 -7.16 4.46
CA LYS A 81 -30.35 -7.58 5.62
C LYS A 81 -31.84 -7.63 5.26
N SER A 82 -32.54 -8.69 5.69
CA SER A 82 -34.00 -8.77 5.63
C SER A 82 -34.69 -8.29 6.89
N GLU A 83 -36.02 -8.44 6.94
CA GLU A 83 -36.75 -8.32 8.18
C GLU A 83 -36.32 -9.44 9.14
N PRO A 84 -36.27 -9.16 10.46
CA PRO A 84 -35.87 -10.16 11.45
C PRO A 84 -36.71 -11.44 11.32
N LEU A 85 -36.08 -12.58 11.45
CA LEU A 85 -36.74 -13.89 11.35
C LEU A 85 -37.85 -14.08 12.40
N GLY A 86 -37.89 -13.22 13.45
CA GLY A 86 -38.95 -13.17 14.43
C GLY A 86 -39.12 -14.45 15.25
N GLU A 87 -40.33 -14.69 15.78
CA GLU A 87 -40.65 -15.93 16.52
C GLU A 87 -40.93 -17.09 15.57
N ILE A 88 -39.88 -17.71 15.01
CA ILE A 88 -39.99 -18.81 14.05
C ILE A 88 -40.47 -20.11 14.70
N SER A 89 -40.14 -20.34 15.97
CA SER A 89 -40.40 -21.58 16.68
C SER A 89 -40.64 -21.36 18.18
N ARG A 90 -41.38 -22.29 18.81
CA ARG A 90 -41.52 -22.37 20.27
C ARG A 90 -40.32 -22.92 20.99
N TYR A 91 -39.40 -23.57 20.24
CA TYR A 91 -38.21 -24.18 20.80
C TYR A 91 -37.10 -23.15 20.92
N GLU A 92 -36.50 -23.04 22.11
CA GLU A 92 -35.49 -22.03 22.46
C GLU A 92 -34.23 -22.18 21.59
N VAL A 93 -33.85 -23.41 21.27
CA VAL A 93 -32.69 -23.68 20.40
C VAL A 93 -32.87 -23.07 19.01
N LEU A 94 -34.08 -23.17 18.43
CA LEU A 94 -34.39 -22.59 17.11
C LEU A 94 -34.55 -21.08 17.17
N LYS A 95 -35.04 -20.52 18.27
CA LYS A 95 -35.04 -19.05 18.51
C LYS A 95 -33.63 -18.54 18.58
N ASN A 96 -32.75 -19.20 19.33
CA ASN A 96 -31.35 -18.81 19.46
C ASN A 96 -30.61 -18.89 18.11
N LEU A 97 -30.89 -19.92 17.32
CA LEU A 97 -30.34 -20.06 15.97
C LEU A 97 -30.78 -18.89 15.06
N ALA A 98 -32.08 -18.57 15.05
CA ALA A 98 -32.60 -17.45 14.27
C ALA A 98 -31.99 -16.12 14.72
N GLY A 99 -31.94 -15.87 16.04
CA GLY A 99 -31.31 -14.68 16.60
C GLY A 99 -29.81 -14.57 16.29
N SER A 100 -29.09 -15.70 16.24
CA SER A 100 -27.68 -15.71 15.84
C SER A 100 -27.49 -15.34 14.37
N ILE A 101 -28.39 -15.78 13.48
CA ILE A 101 -28.37 -15.40 12.07
C ILE A 101 -28.69 -13.89 11.91
N ASP A 102 -29.76 -13.40 12.56
CA ASP A 102 -30.13 -11.98 12.54
C ASP A 102 -28.98 -11.07 13.05
N PHE A 103 -28.30 -11.51 14.11
CA PHE A 103 -27.12 -10.82 14.64
C PHE A 103 -25.96 -10.83 13.64
N MET A 104 -25.64 -12.00 13.07
CA MET A 104 -24.58 -12.15 12.06
C MET A 104 -24.86 -11.26 10.83
N GLU A 105 -26.09 -11.23 10.33
CA GLU A 105 -26.49 -10.37 9.20
C GLU A 105 -26.28 -8.88 9.55
N THR A 106 -26.62 -8.48 10.77
CA THR A 106 -26.45 -7.10 11.23
C THR A 106 -24.98 -6.69 11.31
N GLU A 107 -24.15 -7.51 11.96
CA GLU A 107 -22.72 -7.27 12.09
C GLU A 107 -22.01 -7.28 10.74
N MET A 108 -22.32 -8.25 9.87
CA MET A 108 -21.72 -8.34 8.56
C MET A 108 -22.09 -7.16 7.67
N THR A 109 -23.37 -6.72 7.69
CA THR A 109 -23.82 -5.55 6.95
C THR A 109 -23.10 -4.27 7.43
N SER A 110 -22.94 -4.11 8.75
CA SER A 110 -22.19 -3.01 9.35
C SER A 110 -20.72 -3.05 8.93
N TYR A 111 -20.10 -4.23 8.96
CA TYR A 111 -18.71 -4.44 8.54
C TYR A 111 -18.50 -4.09 7.06
N ILE A 112 -19.36 -4.57 6.17
CA ILE A 112 -19.32 -4.27 4.72
C ILE A 112 -19.43 -2.75 4.50
N LYS A 113 -20.38 -2.10 5.17
CA LYS A 113 -20.56 -0.65 5.07
C LYS A 113 -19.31 0.12 5.51
N ASN A 114 -18.73 -0.26 6.65
CA ASN A 114 -17.50 0.37 7.14
C ASN A 114 -16.34 0.13 6.19
N LEU A 115 -16.16 -1.09 5.69
CA LEU A 115 -15.10 -1.42 4.74
C LEU A 115 -15.23 -0.60 3.44
N THR A 116 -16.45 -0.50 2.91
CA THR A 116 -16.72 0.29 1.71
C THR A 116 -16.40 1.78 1.94
N ALA A 117 -16.79 2.33 3.10
CA ALA A 117 -16.49 3.72 3.44
C ALA A 117 -14.97 3.97 3.58
N VAL A 118 -14.25 3.07 4.25
CA VAL A 118 -12.78 3.16 4.40
C VAL A 118 -12.08 3.02 3.05
N THR A 119 -12.55 2.12 2.19
CA THR A 119 -11.98 1.96 0.85
C THR A 119 -12.20 3.20 -0.01
N ALA A 120 -13.41 3.75 -0.04
CA ALA A 120 -13.71 4.98 -0.77
C ALA A 120 -12.89 6.17 -0.27
N GLU A 121 -12.70 6.30 1.04
CA GLU A 121 -11.87 7.36 1.63
C GLU A 121 -10.39 7.17 1.27
N LYS A 122 -9.88 5.93 1.29
CA LYS A 122 -8.51 5.62 0.85
C LYS A 122 -8.28 5.98 -0.62
N GLU A 123 -9.24 5.66 -1.50
CA GLU A 123 -9.19 6.01 -2.92
C GLU A 123 -9.21 7.53 -3.13
N ARG A 124 -10.05 8.26 -2.37
CA ARG A 124 -10.10 9.73 -2.42
C ARG A 124 -8.78 10.35 -2.01
N ILE A 125 -8.20 9.92 -0.88
CA ILE A 125 -6.90 10.40 -0.39
C ILE A 125 -5.80 10.06 -1.40
N GLY A 126 -5.81 8.87 -1.97
CA GLY A 126 -4.85 8.47 -3.02
C GLY A 126 -4.90 9.39 -4.25
N ALA A 127 -6.10 9.76 -4.70
CA ALA A 127 -6.28 10.70 -5.81
C ALA A 127 -5.77 12.12 -5.46
N GLU A 128 -6.03 12.61 -4.25
CA GLU A 128 -5.53 13.92 -3.79
C GLU A 128 -3.99 13.94 -3.71
N ILE A 129 -3.36 12.87 -3.22
CA ILE A 129 -1.89 12.72 -3.19
C ILE A 129 -1.33 12.68 -4.62
N SER A 130 -1.99 11.98 -5.55
CA SER A 130 -1.55 11.94 -6.96
C SER A 130 -1.55 13.32 -7.61
N ILE A 131 -2.56 14.16 -7.33
CA ILE A 131 -2.60 15.55 -7.80
C ILE A 131 -1.48 16.38 -7.17
N ALA A 132 -1.22 16.21 -5.86
CA ALA A 132 -0.13 16.90 -5.18
C ALA A 132 1.24 16.51 -5.77
N ALA A 133 1.46 15.23 -6.08
CA ALA A 133 2.66 14.75 -6.77
C ALA A 133 2.84 15.39 -8.17
N GLN A 134 1.74 15.53 -8.92
CA GLN A 134 1.80 16.18 -10.21
C GLN A 134 2.20 17.65 -10.08
N ILE A 135 1.61 18.41 -9.14
CA ILE A 135 1.97 19.81 -8.87
C ILE A 135 3.44 19.92 -8.46
N GLN A 136 3.94 19.01 -7.64
CA GLN A 136 5.33 18.96 -7.22
C GLN A 136 6.27 18.71 -8.42
N ASN A 137 5.96 17.72 -9.24
CA ASN A 137 6.75 17.40 -10.44
C ASN A 137 6.75 18.55 -11.46
N ASP A 138 5.63 19.25 -11.64
CA ASP A 138 5.53 20.40 -12.53
C ASP A 138 6.38 21.60 -12.06
N ALA A 139 6.75 21.64 -10.78
CA ALA A 139 7.63 22.66 -10.22
C ALA A 139 9.13 22.38 -10.40
N LEU A 140 9.49 21.20 -10.90
CA LEU A 140 10.86 20.77 -11.15
C LEU A 140 11.15 20.69 -12.66
N PRO A 141 12.41 20.91 -13.10
CA PRO A 141 12.79 20.71 -14.49
C PRO A 141 12.61 19.24 -14.90
N ALA A 142 11.66 18.95 -15.77
CA ALA A 142 11.31 17.58 -16.19
C ALA A 142 11.56 17.29 -17.68
N VAL A 143 11.88 18.32 -18.47
CA VAL A 143 12.11 18.17 -19.93
C VAL A 143 13.60 18.22 -20.22
N PHE A 144 14.13 17.20 -20.88
CA PHE A 144 15.54 17.09 -21.23
C PHE A 144 15.74 16.94 -22.75
N PRO A 145 16.73 17.62 -23.37
CA PRO A 145 17.61 18.61 -22.75
C PRO A 145 16.84 19.90 -22.37
N PRO A 146 17.11 20.48 -21.19
CA PRO A 146 16.36 21.65 -20.72
C PRO A 146 16.70 22.94 -21.46
N PHE A 147 17.90 23.01 -22.00
CA PHE A 147 18.43 24.17 -22.74
C PHE A 147 18.99 23.73 -24.09
N PRO A 148 18.15 23.43 -25.11
CA PRO A 148 18.60 22.84 -26.38
C PRO A 148 19.54 23.73 -27.18
N ASP A 149 19.49 25.05 -26.97
CA ASP A 149 20.33 26.05 -27.67
C ASP A 149 21.67 26.32 -26.94
N ARG A 150 21.93 25.66 -25.82
CA ARG A 150 23.16 25.80 -25.02
C ARG A 150 24.02 24.56 -25.20
N HIS A 151 25.27 24.77 -25.65
CA HIS A 151 26.21 23.70 -25.96
C HIS A 151 27.40 23.64 -25.01
N GLU A 152 27.51 24.61 -24.10
CA GLU A 152 28.60 24.76 -23.14
C GLU A 152 28.55 23.69 -22.04
N PHE A 153 27.43 23.04 -21.86
CA PHE A 153 27.25 21.95 -20.92
C PHE A 153 26.13 20.99 -21.36
N ASP A 154 26.07 19.85 -20.73
CA ASP A 154 24.93 18.92 -20.79
C ASP A 154 24.52 18.58 -19.36
N ILE A 155 23.22 18.46 -19.11
CA ILE A 155 22.70 18.19 -17.78
C ILE A 155 21.53 17.22 -17.85
N TYR A 156 21.51 16.25 -16.92
CA TYR A 156 20.41 15.34 -16.74
C TYR A 156 20.15 15.14 -15.25
N ALA A 157 18.89 15.05 -14.84
CA ALA A 157 18.49 14.81 -13.46
C ALA A 157 17.28 13.88 -13.42
N SER A 158 17.14 13.15 -12.31
CA SER A 158 15.99 12.30 -12.04
C SER A 158 15.66 12.32 -10.55
N MET A 159 14.38 12.20 -10.23
CA MET A 159 13.86 12.05 -8.88
C MET A 159 12.77 10.98 -8.89
N ASP A 160 12.94 9.95 -8.09
CA ASP A 160 11.98 8.86 -7.89
C ASP A 160 11.54 8.84 -6.43
N PRO A 161 10.36 9.39 -6.11
CA PRO A 161 9.86 9.44 -4.74
C PRO A 161 9.57 8.04 -4.20
N ALA A 162 10.00 7.73 -2.99
CA ALA A 162 9.66 6.47 -2.29
C ALA A 162 8.16 6.38 -1.96
N ARG A 163 7.49 7.53 -1.80
CA ARG A 163 6.05 7.65 -1.55
C ARG A 163 5.46 8.63 -2.55
N GLY A 164 4.16 8.62 -2.74
CA GLY A 164 3.49 9.42 -3.76
C GLY A 164 3.95 10.88 -3.93
N VAL A 165 4.54 11.51 -2.89
CA VAL A 165 5.23 12.82 -2.91
C VAL A 165 6.53 12.72 -2.14
N GLY A 166 7.59 13.41 -2.58
CA GLY A 166 8.94 13.39 -2.01
C GLY A 166 9.31 14.64 -1.23
N GLY A 167 10.31 14.51 -0.34
CA GLY A 167 11.00 15.63 0.32
C GLY A 167 12.16 16.15 -0.51
N ASP A 168 12.74 15.29 -1.31
CA ASP A 168 13.85 15.61 -2.19
C ASP A 168 13.49 16.56 -3.31
N PHE A 169 14.49 17.29 -3.79
CA PHE A 169 14.38 18.00 -5.06
C PHE A 169 15.73 18.35 -5.65
N TYR A 170 15.73 18.48 -6.96
CA TYR A 170 16.77 19.15 -7.72
C TYR A 170 16.17 20.37 -8.44
N ASN A 171 16.99 21.34 -8.72
CA ASN A 171 16.62 22.43 -9.61
C ASN A 171 17.85 22.95 -10.34
N PHE A 172 17.65 23.50 -11.54
CA PHE A 172 18.67 24.22 -12.28
C PHE A 172 18.01 25.27 -13.17
N PHE A 173 18.55 26.47 -13.16
CA PHE A 173 18.01 27.60 -13.91
C PHE A 173 19.07 28.64 -14.14
N PHE A 174 18.95 29.37 -15.23
CA PHE A 174 19.82 30.54 -15.49
C PHE A 174 19.42 31.71 -14.60
N ILE A 175 20.44 32.34 -13.98
CA ILE A 175 20.33 33.61 -13.23
C ILE A 175 20.39 34.76 -14.23
N ASP A 176 21.30 34.68 -15.18
CA ASP A 176 21.53 35.54 -16.30
C ASP A 176 22.08 34.70 -17.48
N ASP A 177 22.55 35.33 -18.57
CA ASP A 177 23.02 34.65 -19.77
C ASP A 177 24.26 33.77 -19.56
N ASP A 178 25.00 33.97 -18.45
CA ASP A 178 26.28 33.27 -18.19
C ASP A 178 26.29 32.44 -16.88
N HIS A 179 25.36 32.67 -15.98
CA HIS A 179 25.36 32.04 -14.68
C HIS A 179 24.21 30.99 -14.55
N LEU A 180 24.56 29.73 -14.40
CA LEU A 180 23.66 28.62 -14.17
C LEU A 180 23.65 28.24 -12.68
N ALA A 181 22.49 28.34 -12.03
CA ALA A 181 22.28 27.81 -10.69
C ALA A 181 22.01 26.30 -10.74
N LEU A 182 22.58 25.57 -9.81
CA LEU A 182 22.38 24.11 -9.59
C LEU A 182 21.99 23.91 -8.13
N VAL A 183 20.91 23.18 -7.89
CA VAL A 183 20.40 22.90 -6.54
C VAL A 183 20.18 21.42 -6.40
N MET A 184 20.64 20.83 -5.29
CA MET A 184 20.27 19.51 -4.83
C MET A 184 19.92 19.61 -3.35
N ALA A 185 18.79 19.06 -2.94
CA ALA A 185 18.32 19.21 -1.57
C ALA A 185 17.44 18.03 -1.14
N ASP A 186 17.48 17.73 0.17
CA ASP A 186 16.67 16.74 0.83
C ASP A 186 16.08 17.28 2.12
N VAL A 187 14.76 17.14 2.28
CA VAL A 187 13.99 17.66 3.43
C VAL A 187 13.82 16.58 4.49
N SER A 188 14.09 16.94 5.73
CA SER A 188 13.82 16.08 6.89
C SER A 188 12.33 15.77 7.00
N GLY A 189 11.91 14.61 6.57
CA GLY A 189 10.52 14.15 6.67
C GLY A 189 9.91 13.78 5.32
N LYS A 190 9.00 12.83 5.36
CA LYS A 190 8.42 12.17 4.18
C LYS A 190 6.94 12.52 4.01
N GLY A 191 6.45 12.33 2.80
CA GLY A 191 5.06 12.56 2.44
C GLY A 191 4.69 14.04 2.37
N ILE A 192 3.41 14.36 2.57
CA ILE A 192 2.86 15.72 2.35
C ILE A 192 3.60 16.84 3.11
N PRO A 193 3.96 16.71 4.40
CA PRO A 193 4.72 17.76 5.09
C PRO A 193 6.08 18.02 4.43
N GLY A 194 6.84 16.97 4.08
CA GLY A 194 8.12 17.09 3.37
C GLY A 194 7.96 17.79 2.03
N ALA A 195 6.99 17.38 1.22
CA ALA A 195 6.71 17.96 -0.07
C ALA A 195 6.35 19.46 0.00
N LEU A 196 5.55 19.86 1.00
CA LEU A 196 5.23 21.29 1.19
C LEU A 196 6.45 22.10 1.61
N PHE A 197 7.28 21.58 2.51
CA PHE A 197 8.51 22.25 2.95
C PHE A 197 9.50 22.36 1.78
N MET A 198 9.64 21.30 0.98
CA MET A 198 10.40 21.27 -0.27
C MET A 198 9.97 22.38 -1.23
N MET A 199 8.66 22.51 -1.51
CA MET A 199 8.13 23.55 -2.41
C MET A 199 8.48 24.96 -1.93
N VAL A 200 8.32 25.24 -0.63
CA VAL A 200 8.69 26.54 -0.04
C VAL A 200 10.19 26.77 -0.16
N THR A 201 11.02 25.78 0.13
CA THR A 201 12.48 25.87 0.03
C THR A 201 12.93 26.14 -1.40
N ASN A 202 12.39 25.40 -2.37
CA ASN A 202 12.70 25.60 -3.79
C ASN A 202 12.38 27.02 -4.27
N ILE A 203 11.19 27.53 -3.89
CA ILE A 203 10.80 28.90 -4.22
C ILE A 203 11.75 29.93 -3.58
N LEU A 204 12.05 29.79 -2.29
CA LEU A 204 12.94 30.72 -1.56
C LEU A 204 14.34 30.74 -2.17
N ILE A 205 14.91 29.57 -2.48
CA ILE A 205 16.24 29.47 -3.12
C ILE A 205 16.18 30.12 -4.50
N THR A 206 15.21 29.75 -5.33
CA THR A 206 15.10 30.24 -6.71
C THR A 206 14.97 31.78 -6.75
N GLU A 207 14.04 32.34 -6.00
CA GLU A 207 13.81 33.79 -6.01
C GLU A 207 14.97 34.55 -5.38
N ARG A 208 15.58 34.05 -4.30
CA ARG A 208 16.74 34.71 -3.68
C ARG A 208 17.97 34.68 -4.59
N THR A 209 18.17 33.56 -5.32
CA THR A 209 19.26 33.42 -6.30
C THR A 209 19.14 34.42 -7.46
N LYS A 210 17.96 34.60 -7.98
CA LYS A 210 17.70 35.60 -9.05
C LYS A 210 17.97 37.05 -8.64
N ILE A 211 17.88 37.37 -7.33
CA ILE A 211 18.24 38.69 -6.80
C ILE A 211 19.76 38.89 -6.81
N GLY A 212 20.53 37.79 -6.79
CA GLY A 212 21.99 37.80 -6.76
C GLY A 212 22.56 37.50 -5.37
N GLY A 213 23.89 37.40 -5.31
CA GLY A 213 24.65 36.98 -4.13
C GLY A 213 25.35 35.66 -4.30
N THR A 214 26.22 35.33 -3.36
CA THR A 214 26.92 34.06 -3.34
C THR A 214 26.05 32.96 -2.80
N PRO A 215 26.32 31.67 -3.12
CA PRO A 215 25.60 30.53 -2.56
C PRO A 215 25.49 30.55 -1.03
N ALA A 216 26.55 30.90 -0.32
CA ALA A 216 26.56 31.01 1.14
C ALA A 216 25.62 32.11 1.67
N GLU A 217 25.54 33.26 1.00
CA GLU A 217 24.59 34.33 1.34
C GLU A 217 23.15 33.97 1.06
N ILE A 218 22.91 33.24 -0.05
CA ILE A 218 21.59 32.76 -0.43
C ILE A 218 21.09 31.75 0.62
N LEU A 219 21.89 30.73 0.95
CA LEU A 219 21.54 29.74 1.96
C LEU A 219 21.35 30.35 3.35
N SER A 220 22.16 31.34 3.73
CA SER A 220 21.98 32.08 4.98
C SER A 220 20.63 32.80 5.05
N PHE A 221 20.22 33.44 3.95
CA PHE A 221 18.91 34.10 3.85
C PHE A 221 17.78 33.08 3.96
N VAL A 222 17.86 31.95 3.23
CA VAL A 222 16.84 30.90 3.25
C VAL A 222 16.71 30.27 4.64
N ASN A 223 17.85 30.07 5.30
CA ASN A 223 17.87 29.56 6.69
C ASN A 223 17.09 30.48 7.65
N GLU A 224 17.36 31.79 7.63
CA GLU A 224 16.65 32.76 8.48
C GLU A 224 15.14 32.72 8.21
N ARG A 225 14.72 32.68 6.92
CA ARG A 225 13.31 32.62 6.54
C ARG A 225 12.62 31.37 7.03
N HIS A 226 13.30 30.22 6.97
CA HIS A 226 12.75 28.99 7.52
C HIS A 226 12.63 29.04 9.02
N CYS A 227 13.68 29.50 9.74
CA CYS A 227 13.67 29.57 11.20
C CYS A 227 12.56 30.49 11.76
N GLU A 228 12.20 31.60 11.06
CA GLU A 228 11.16 32.53 11.50
C GLU A 228 9.80 31.87 11.77
N HIS A 229 9.45 30.76 11.05
CA HIS A 229 8.11 30.17 11.11
C HIS A 229 8.10 28.63 11.23
N ASN A 230 9.21 28.00 11.59
CA ASN A 230 9.38 26.56 11.61
C ASN A 230 8.86 25.89 12.89
N LYS A 231 7.55 25.91 13.12
CA LYS A 231 6.94 25.21 14.27
C LYS A 231 6.98 23.68 14.16
N ALA A 232 7.19 23.16 12.95
CA ALA A 232 7.26 21.74 12.67
C ALA A 232 8.68 21.18 12.91
N GLU A 233 9.65 22.05 13.24
CA GLU A 233 11.06 21.68 13.46
C GLU A 233 11.67 20.92 12.27
N MET A 234 11.20 21.21 11.05
CA MET A 234 11.71 20.60 9.83
C MET A 234 12.97 21.34 9.36
N PHE A 235 13.86 20.63 8.72
CA PHE A 235 15.07 21.17 8.13
C PHE A 235 15.29 20.58 6.74
N VAL A 236 16.22 21.16 6.00
CA VAL A 236 16.59 20.67 4.67
C VAL A 236 18.11 20.72 4.53
N THR A 237 18.66 19.66 3.97
CA THR A 237 20.04 19.64 3.51
C THR A 237 20.07 20.26 2.11
N VAL A 238 21.03 21.13 1.82
CA VAL A 238 21.10 21.81 0.51
C VAL A 238 22.53 21.92 0.02
N TRP A 239 22.77 21.48 -1.21
CA TRP A 239 23.90 21.84 -2.01
C TRP A 239 23.45 22.88 -3.07
N LEU A 240 24.04 24.06 -3.06
CA LEU A 240 23.76 25.15 -4.02
C LEU A 240 25.03 25.57 -4.71
N GLY A 241 25.06 25.49 -6.04
CA GLY A 241 26.17 25.95 -6.89
C GLY A 241 25.73 26.99 -7.91
N ILE A 242 26.62 27.88 -8.27
CA ILE A 242 26.48 28.84 -9.37
C ILE A 242 27.68 28.66 -10.31
N LEU A 243 27.40 28.19 -11.51
CA LEU A 243 28.38 27.93 -12.56
C LEU A 243 28.39 29.09 -13.55
N GLU A 244 29.55 29.74 -13.72
CA GLU A 244 29.84 30.66 -14.82
C GLU A 244 30.15 29.80 -16.07
N VAL A 245 29.22 29.72 -17.01
CA VAL A 245 29.29 28.76 -18.12
C VAL A 245 30.36 29.10 -19.14
N SER A 246 30.71 30.40 -19.27
CA SER A 246 31.78 30.87 -20.16
C SER A 246 33.18 30.47 -19.72
N THR A 247 33.40 30.30 -18.39
CA THR A 247 34.72 30.03 -17.82
C THR A 247 34.82 28.63 -17.20
N GLY A 248 33.67 28.03 -16.79
CA GLY A 248 33.65 26.81 -15.99
C GLY A 248 33.94 27.04 -14.52
N HIS A 249 34.00 28.30 -14.05
CA HIS A 249 34.18 28.60 -12.63
C HIS A 249 32.87 28.31 -11.87
N LEU A 250 32.95 27.47 -10.87
CA LEU A 250 31.82 27.06 -10.04
C LEU A 250 32.04 27.52 -8.60
N ILE A 251 31.14 28.36 -8.09
CA ILE A 251 31.07 28.72 -6.69
C ILE A 251 29.90 27.96 -6.08
N TYR A 252 30.12 27.30 -4.92
CA TYR A 252 29.06 26.52 -4.27
C TYR A 252 29.13 26.61 -2.75
N ALA A 253 28.03 26.22 -2.10
CA ALA A 253 27.95 26.05 -0.65
C ALA A 253 27.16 24.77 -0.34
N ASN A 254 27.58 24.06 0.71
CA ASN A 254 26.93 22.87 1.18
C ASN A 254 26.41 23.08 2.62
N ALA A 255 25.11 22.93 2.80
CA ALA A 255 24.39 23.07 4.06
C ALA A 255 23.97 21.67 4.57
N GLY A 256 24.92 20.82 4.95
CA GLY A 256 24.68 19.50 5.52
C GLY A 256 24.20 18.46 4.50
N HIS A 257 24.36 18.73 3.21
CA HIS A 257 24.00 17.80 2.14
C HIS A 257 25.15 16.84 1.85
N GLU A 258 24.87 15.74 1.11
CA GLU A 258 25.86 14.74 0.72
C GLU A 258 27.07 15.35 -0.01
N ASP A 259 28.20 14.62 0.05
CA ASP A 259 29.40 14.96 -0.68
C ASP A 259 29.18 14.77 -2.19
N HIS A 260 29.52 15.78 -2.99
CA HIS A 260 29.44 15.66 -4.44
C HIS A 260 30.59 14.84 -5.03
N THR A 261 30.39 14.32 -6.24
CA THR A 261 31.45 13.60 -6.97
C THR A 261 31.82 14.33 -8.25
N VAL A 262 33.10 14.27 -8.60
CA VAL A 262 33.61 14.91 -9.80
C VAL A 262 34.43 13.94 -10.65
N TYR A 263 34.11 13.90 -11.94
CA TYR A 263 34.93 13.23 -12.95
C TYR A 263 35.88 14.23 -13.57
N ARG A 264 37.18 13.92 -13.59
CA ARG A 264 38.23 14.81 -14.09
C ARG A 264 39.20 14.10 -15.04
N ASN A 265 40.31 14.75 -15.33
CA ASN A 265 41.37 14.28 -16.24
C ASN A 265 41.93 12.86 -15.93
N ASN A 266 41.81 12.38 -14.71
CA ASN A 266 42.15 11.00 -14.31
C ASN A 266 41.14 9.96 -14.86
N LYS A 267 40.02 10.42 -15.45
CA LYS A 267 38.95 9.63 -16.05
C LYS A 267 38.21 8.72 -15.06
N VAL A 268 38.13 9.12 -13.82
CA VAL A 268 37.42 8.44 -12.74
C VAL A 268 36.57 9.46 -11.98
N PHE A 269 35.39 9.05 -11.51
CA PHE A 269 34.63 9.83 -10.54
C PHE A 269 35.24 9.67 -9.15
N GLU A 270 35.47 10.79 -8.49
CA GLU A 270 36.01 10.86 -7.13
C GLU A 270 35.07 11.65 -6.23
N ILE A 271 34.82 11.17 -5.00
CA ILE A 271 34.04 11.89 -4.01
C ILE A 271 34.90 13.01 -3.44
N VAL A 272 34.39 14.23 -3.49
CA VAL A 272 35.06 15.43 -2.94
C VAL A 272 34.57 15.64 -1.52
N LYS A 273 35.39 15.23 -0.54
CA LYS A 273 35.06 15.37 0.88
C LYS A 273 35.41 16.77 1.37
N GLU A 274 34.38 17.47 1.85
CA GLU A 274 34.52 18.82 2.40
C GLU A 274 33.83 18.94 3.76
N LYS A 275 34.12 20.04 4.45
CA LYS A 275 33.44 20.33 5.71
C LYS A 275 32.14 21.03 5.43
N HIS A 276 31.05 20.34 5.61
CA HIS A 276 29.70 20.86 5.40
C HIS A 276 29.29 21.91 6.43
N GLY A 277 28.39 22.82 6.05
CA GLY A 277 27.65 23.69 6.96
C GLY A 277 26.58 22.91 7.73
N PHE A 278 25.87 23.61 8.62
CA PHE A 278 24.70 23.06 9.28
C PHE A 278 23.48 23.10 8.33
N VAL A 279 22.50 22.23 8.54
CA VAL A 279 21.27 22.16 7.72
C VAL A 279 20.48 23.46 7.73
N VAL A 280 19.75 23.75 6.67
CA VAL A 280 18.90 24.95 6.53
C VAL A 280 17.61 24.75 7.33
N GLY A 281 17.20 25.78 8.09
CA GLY A 281 15.99 25.75 8.94
C GLY A 281 16.19 25.08 10.30
N GLY A 282 17.36 24.49 10.57
CA GLY A 282 17.63 23.78 11.83
C GLY A 282 18.06 24.70 12.99
N MET A 283 18.65 25.88 12.72
CA MET A 283 19.11 26.80 13.75
C MET A 283 19.24 28.23 13.19
N GLU A 284 18.77 29.22 13.94
CA GLU A 284 18.95 30.63 13.61
C GLU A 284 20.43 31.07 13.63
N GLY A 285 20.78 32.05 12.83
CA GLY A 285 22.09 32.67 12.84
C GLY A 285 23.20 31.87 12.17
N VAL A 286 22.90 30.74 11.55
CA VAL A 286 23.88 29.94 10.81
C VAL A 286 24.44 30.73 9.63
N ARG A 287 25.74 30.68 9.45
CA ARG A 287 26.45 31.24 8.28
C ARG A 287 27.14 30.13 7.54
N TYR A 288 26.94 30.10 6.23
CA TYR A 288 27.55 29.10 5.34
C TYR A 288 28.86 29.63 4.76
N LYS A 289 29.61 28.74 4.15
CA LYS A 289 30.91 29.05 3.53
C LYS A 289 30.81 28.76 2.04
N ASN A 290 31.35 29.66 1.20
CA ASN A 290 31.55 29.39 -0.21
C ASN A 290 32.80 28.53 -0.40
N PHE A 291 32.70 27.62 -1.34
CA PHE A 291 33.77 26.85 -1.94
C PHE A 291 33.85 27.19 -3.43
N GLU A 292 34.98 26.96 -4.03
CA GLU A 292 35.22 27.23 -5.45
C GLU A 292 35.83 26.03 -6.12
N MET A 293 35.40 25.79 -7.37
CA MET A 293 35.91 24.71 -8.19
C MET A 293 36.03 25.19 -9.65
N GLN A 294 37.09 24.79 -10.33
CA GLN A 294 37.22 24.97 -11.76
C GLN A 294 36.82 23.69 -12.47
N LEU A 295 35.80 23.74 -13.31
CA LEU A 295 35.44 22.69 -14.27
C LEU A 295 36.15 22.96 -15.59
N ASN A 296 36.83 21.96 -16.10
CA ASN A 296 37.46 21.98 -17.41
C ASN A 296 36.58 21.22 -18.40
N LYS A 297 36.80 21.45 -19.69
CA LYS A 297 36.03 20.75 -20.74
C LYS A 297 36.13 19.24 -20.59
N GLY A 298 34.97 18.59 -20.46
CA GLY A 298 34.81 17.14 -20.26
C GLY A 298 34.75 16.71 -18.78
N ASP A 299 34.93 17.66 -17.84
CA ASP A 299 34.70 17.36 -16.41
C ASP A 299 33.19 17.20 -16.16
N LYS A 300 32.84 16.31 -15.23
CA LYS A 300 31.45 16.10 -14.82
C LYS A 300 31.28 16.28 -13.33
N LEU A 301 30.17 16.86 -12.94
CA LEU A 301 29.72 17.01 -11.56
C LEU A 301 28.52 16.11 -11.35
N PHE A 302 28.56 15.23 -10.36
CA PHE A 302 27.43 14.39 -9.97
C PHE A 302 27.01 14.73 -8.56
N LEU A 303 25.71 15.01 -8.41
CA LEU A 303 25.03 15.33 -7.15
C LEU A 303 23.97 14.29 -6.88
N TYR A 304 23.73 13.94 -5.62
CA TYR A 304 22.78 12.91 -5.22
C TYR A 304 22.28 13.17 -3.80
N THR A 305 21.14 12.63 -3.45
CA THR A 305 20.62 12.59 -2.09
C THR A 305 20.98 11.29 -1.39
N ASP A 306 20.79 11.22 -0.09
CA ASP A 306 21.12 10.07 0.75
C ASP A 306 20.35 8.79 0.33
N GLY A 307 19.18 8.94 -0.32
CA GLY A 307 18.44 7.81 -0.88
C GLY A 307 19.24 6.93 -1.87
N VAL A 308 20.35 7.44 -2.44
CA VAL A 308 21.24 6.61 -3.26
C VAL A 308 22.14 5.71 -2.40
N PRO A 309 22.99 6.21 -1.50
CA PRO A 309 23.84 5.36 -0.67
C PRO A 309 23.07 4.60 0.41
N GLU A 310 21.93 5.11 0.87
CA GLU A 310 21.10 4.48 1.91
C GLU A 310 20.06 3.51 1.37
N ALA A 311 19.96 3.33 0.04
CA ALA A 311 19.12 2.31 -0.55
C ALA A 311 19.40 0.94 0.09
N THR A 312 18.36 0.26 0.60
CA THR A 312 18.48 -0.97 1.39
C THR A 312 17.97 -2.19 0.68
N ASP A 313 18.65 -3.33 0.86
CA ASP A 313 18.17 -4.64 0.45
C ASP A 313 17.19 -5.23 1.50
N LYS A 314 16.67 -6.42 1.22
CA LYS A 314 15.74 -7.14 2.12
C LYS A 314 16.35 -7.53 3.48
N ASP A 315 17.66 -7.48 3.63
CA ASP A 315 18.40 -7.83 4.85
C ASP A 315 18.91 -6.57 5.60
N ASP A 316 18.35 -5.37 5.23
CA ASP A 316 18.69 -4.04 5.76
C ASP A 316 20.17 -3.63 5.55
N ASN A 317 20.85 -4.18 4.55
CA ASN A 317 22.17 -3.70 4.16
C ASN A 317 22.02 -2.47 3.27
N MET A 318 22.84 -1.44 3.49
CA MET A 318 22.88 -0.26 2.64
C MET A 318 23.71 -0.47 1.39
N PHE A 319 23.30 0.18 0.28
CA PHE A 319 24.06 0.21 -0.98
C PHE A 319 25.46 0.79 -0.77
N GLY A 320 25.54 1.94 -0.13
CA GLY A 320 26.78 2.60 0.26
C GLY A 320 27.46 3.40 -0.85
N THR A 321 28.31 4.34 -0.44
CA THR A 321 29.03 5.23 -1.36
C THR A 321 30.05 4.50 -2.22
N ASP A 322 30.61 3.38 -1.75
CA ASP A 322 31.59 2.59 -2.54
C ASP A 322 30.94 1.97 -3.77
N ARG A 323 29.76 1.34 -3.64
CA ARG A 323 29.02 0.79 -4.79
C ARG A 323 28.51 1.87 -5.72
N MET A 324 28.12 3.02 -5.18
CA MET A 324 27.78 4.19 -6.00
C MET A 324 28.98 4.66 -6.82
N ALA A 325 30.15 4.78 -6.24
CA ALA A 325 31.38 5.13 -6.95
C ALA A 325 31.74 4.10 -8.03
N ASP A 326 31.59 2.81 -7.73
CA ASP A 326 31.80 1.74 -8.73
C ASP A 326 30.82 1.88 -9.90
N ALA A 327 29.52 2.16 -9.62
CA ALA A 327 28.50 2.35 -10.64
C ALA A 327 28.77 3.56 -11.54
N LEU A 328 29.20 4.69 -10.97
CA LEU A 328 29.63 5.88 -11.71
C LEU A 328 30.82 5.59 -12.62
N ASN A 329 31.69 4.67 -12.23
CA ASN A 329 32.91 4.33 -12.94
C ASN A 329 32.76 3.15 -13.93
N ILE A 330 31.54 2.63 -14.17
CA ILE A 330 31.29 1.61 -15.22
C ILE A 330 31.58 2.18 -16.60
N GLU A 331 31.00 3.35 -16.92
CA GLU A 331 31.20 4.09 -18.18
C GLU A 331 31.39 5.58 -17.87
N PRO A 332 32.48 5.99 -17.23
CA PRO A 332 32.61 7.34 -16.70
C PRO A 332 32.68 8.42 -17.79
N ALA A 333 33.01 8.05 -19.04
CA ALA A 333 33.01 8.95 -20.19
C ALA A 333 31.63 9.12 -20.84
N ALA A 334 30.63 8.36 -20.43
CA ALA A 334 29.27 8.47 -20.99
C ALA A 334 28.62 9.81 -20.65
N GLY A 335 27.59 10.21 -21.41
CA GLY A 335 26.83 11.43 -21.14
C GLY A 335 26.03 11.35 -19.82
N PRO A 336 25.56 12.49 -19.30
CA PRO A 336 24.87 12.60 -18.02
C PRO A 336 23.72 11.60 -17.83
N GLU A 337 22.86 11.44 -18.82
CA GLU A 337 21.72 10.51 -18.78
C GLU A 337 22.18 9.06 -18.56
N GLN A 338 23.24 8.63 -19.26
CA GLN A 338 23.73 7.26 -19.13
C GLN A 338 24.41 7.02 -17.79
N ILE A 339 25.10 8.03 -17.24
CA ILE A 339 25.67 7.96 -15.88
C ILE A 339 24.57 7.69 -14.86
N LEU A 340 23.47 8.47 -14.87
CA LEU A 340 22.36 8.25 -13.95
C LEU A 340 21.73 6.86 -14.14
N LYS A 341 21.55 6.42 -15.39
CA LYS A 341 21.04 5.06 -15.68
C LYS A 341 21.92 3.96 -15.10
N ASN A 342 23.24 4.11 -15.16
CA ASN A 342 24.17 3.13 -14.59
C ASN A 342 24.04 3.04 -13.08
N VAL A 343 23.98 4.19 -12.37
CA VAL A 343 23.79 4.23 -10.92
C VAL A 343 22.43 3.66 -10.56
N ARG A 344 21.35 4.08 -11.22
CA ARG A 344 19.99 3.58 -11.00
C ARG A 344 19.92 2.07 -11.14
N LYS A 345 20.48 1.53 -12.21
CA LYS A 345 20.51 0.09 -12.45
C LYS A 345 21.26 -0.65 -11.34
N ALA A 346 22.39 -0.12 -10.87
CA ALA A 346 23.16 -0.73 -9.78
C ALA A 346 22.38 -0.73 -8.46
N VAL A 347 21.65 0.35 -8.17
CA VAL A 347 20.75 0.44 -7.01
C VAL A 347 19.62 -0.58 -7.13
N ASP A 348 18.93 -0.62 -8.28
CA ASP A 348 17.80 -1.55 -8.50
C ASP A 348 18.24 -3.02 -8.40
N GLU A 349 19.41 -3.37 -8.92
CA GLU A 349 19.98 -4.73 -8.82
C GLU A 349 20.35 -5.09 -7.37
N PHE A 350 20.75 -4.11 -6.57
CA PHE A 350 21.09 -4.32 -5.16
C PHE A 350 19.84 -4.44 -4.28
N VAL A 351 18.87 -3.54 -4.44
CA VAL A 351 17.61 -3.49 -3.67
C VAL A 351 16.72 -4.70 -3.97
N GLY A 352 16.66 -5.13 -5.24
CA GLY A 352 15.81 -6.24 -5.68
C GLY A 352 14.32 -5.96 -5.44
N ASP A 353 13.65 -6.88 -4.71
CA ASP A 353 12.21 -6.78 -4.41
C ASP A 353 11.90 -6.01 -3.10
N ALA A 354 12.89 -5.37 -2.45
CA ALA A 354 12.66 -4.58 -1.26
C ALA A 354 11.90 -3.27 -1.60
N GLU A 355 11.07 -2.78 -0.66
CA GLU A 355 10.40 -1.49 -0.84
C GLU A 355 11.41 -0.34 -0.79
N PRO A 356 11.26 0.73 -1.60
CA PRO A 356 12.12 1.91 -1.54
C PRO A 356 12.12 2.52 -0.14
N PHE A 357 13.30 2.71 0.42
CA PHE A 357 13.46 3.28 1.75
C PHE A 357 13.30 4.81 1.76
N ASP A 358 13.90 5.49 0.78
CA ASP A 358 13.88 6.94 0.62
C ASP A 358 13.73 7.39 -0.83
N ASP A 359 13.49 8.69 -1.02
CA ASP A 359 13.47 9.34 -2.34
C ASP A 359 14.85 9.20 -2.99
N LEU A 360 14.91 8.82 -4.25
CA LEU A 360 16.16 8.63 -4.98
C LEU A 360 16.33 9.75 -5.99
N THR A 361 17.19 10.71 -5.66
CA THR A 361 17.41 11.90 -6.47
C THR A 361 18.85 12.04 -6.92
N MET A 362 19.06 12.27 -8.21
CA MET A 362 20.39 12.37 -8.82
C MET A 362 20.40 13.47 -9.89
N MET A 363 21.55 14.12 -10.05
CA MET A 363 21.82 15.06 -11.13
C MET A 363 23.27 14.93 -11.59
N CYS A 364 23.50 14.92 -12.90
CA CYS A 364 24.84 14.97 -13.48
C CYS A 364 24.91 16.10 -14.49
N LEU A 365 25.96 16.91 -14.38
CA LEU A 365 26.29 17.97 -15.34
C LEU A 365 27.67 17.63 -15.96
N GLU A 366 27.77 17.67 -17.27
CA GLU A 366 29.01 17.64 -18.04
C GLU A 366 29.32 19.03 -18.57
N TYR A 367 30.46 19.59 -18.19
CA TYR A 367 30.92 20.86 -18.71
C TYR A 367 31.65 20.67 -20.02
N ARG A 368 31.18 21.32 -21.10
CA ARG A 368 31.74 21.21 -22.46
C ARG A 368 32.56 22.45 -22.87
N GLY A 369 32.44 23.52 -22.07
CA GLY A 369 33.08 24.80 -22.36
C GLY A 369 32.42 25.56 -23.50
N PRO A 370 32.74 26.86 -23.67
CA PRO A 370 32.18 27.66 -24.72
C PRO A 370 32.58 27.15 -26.09
N GLU A 371 31.66 27.27 -27.06
CA GLU A 371 32.02 27.00 -28.46
C GLU A 371 33.11 27.96 -28.86
N LEU A 372 34.23 27.39 -29.33
CA LEU A 372 35.25 28.23 -30.01
C LEU A 372 34.60 28.76 -31.28
N SER A 373 34.22 30.05 -31.25
CA SER A 373 33.84 30.74 -32.50
C SER A 373 35.01 30.55 -33.48
N GLU A 374 34.81 29.72 -34.52
CA GLU A 374 35.73 29.75 -35.67
C GLU A 374 35.77 31.21 -36.15
N LYS A 375 36.87 31.91 -35.91
CA LYS A 375 37.10 33.21 -36.56
C LYS A 375 36.98 32.95 -38.08
N PRO A 376 36.11 33.70 -38.78
CA PRO A 376 36.11 33.63 -40.23
C PRO A 376 37.54 33.92 -40.69
N ASP A 377 38.13 32.96 -41.39
CA ASP A 377 39.43 33.21 -42.09
C ASP A 377 39.31 34.46 -42.96
N ASP A 378 40.00 35.53 -42.53
CA ASP A 378 40.25 36.71 -43.36
C ASP A 378 41.02 36.23 -44.60
N LYS A 379 40.29 36.08 -45.70
CA LYS A 379 40.86 35.97 -47.04
C LYS A 379 40.75 37.27 -47.80
#